data_967193cc01f00b828479a2e1f219837e
#
_entry.id   967193cc01f00b828479a2e1f219837e
#
_cell.length_a   1.000
_cell.length_b   1.000
_cell.length_c   1.000
_cell.angle_alpha   90.00
_cell.angle_beta   90.00
_cell.angle_gamma   90.00
#
_symmetry.space_group_name_H-M   'P 1'
#
loop_
_entity.id
_entity.type
_entity.pdbx_description
1 polymer ?
#
loop_
_entity_poly.entity_id
_entity_poly.type
_entity_poly.pdbx_seq_one_letter_code
_entity_poly.pdbx_strand_id
1 'polypeptide(L)'
;MGLEGAGLHRDKDMRRERLGVAESVNALKDRRIDAFFWVGGLPTAAVTDLGATPNVKIAMIDHADVVEKMNAQYGGIYSSGVIPAKTYPGQTKDNAIAVVQNILVANASMPDQVAYNIVKTFTERQKELVAVHSEAESITLDNQLRKNTPIPWHPGAERYFVERGVKM
;
A
#
# COMPACT_ATOMS: atom_id res chain seq x y z
N MET A 1 5.65 3.07 -13.99
CA MET A 1 4.29 2.49 -13.89
C MET A 1 3.21 3.58 -13.91
N GLY A 2 2.91 4.31 -12.84
CA GLY A 2 1.86 5.35 -12.87
C GLY A 2 2.07 6.44 -13.91
N LEU A 3 3.28 6.93 -14.07
CA LEU A 3 3.64 7.95 -15.06
C LEU A 3 3.48 7.47 -16.51
N GLU A 4 3.85 6.22 -16.77
CA GLU A 4 3.67 5.60 -18.11
C GLU A 4 2.17 5.42 -18.43
N GLY A 5 1.35 5.10 -17.43
CA GLY A 5 -0.12 5.11 -17.55
C GLY A 5 -0.67 6.49 -17.95
N ALA A 6 -0.04 7.56 -17.48
CA ALA A 6 -0.36 8.93 -17.86
C ALA A 6 0.31 9.39 -19.17
N GLY A 7 1.01 8.50 -19.88
CA GLY A 7 1.66 8.83 -21.17
C GLY A 7 3.03 9.47 -21.06
N LEU A 8 3.63 9.52 -19.88
CA LEU A 8 4.96 10.09 -19.65
C LEU A 8 6.03 9.00 -19.70
N HIS A 9 7.14 9.30 -20.37
CA HIS A 9 8.28 8.39 -20.42
C HIS A 9 9.25 8.68 -19.27
N ARG A 10 9.38 7.70 -18.38
CA ARG A 10 10.14 7.82 -17.13
C ARG A 10 11.61 8.27 -17.25
N ASP A 11 12.25 8.07 -18.40
CA ASP A 11 13.67 8.39 -18.55
C ASP A 11 13.91 9.55 -19.55
N LYS A 12 12.84 10.05 -20.22
CA LYS A 12 12.94 11.15 -21.18
C LYS A 12 12.28 12.43 -20.69
N ASP A 13 11.15 12.26 -19.98
CA ASP A 13 10.31 13.40 -19.60
C ASP A 13 10.60 13.89 -18.17
N MET A 14 11.46 13.21 -17.43
CA MET A 14 11.78 13.59 -16.06
C MET A 14 13.15 13.09 -15.61
N ARG A 15 13.72 13.79 -14.64
CA ARG A 15 14.87 13.34 -13.88
C ARG A 15 14.39 12.50 -12.69
N ARG A 16 14.85 11.26 -12.59
CA ARG A 16 14.48 10.36 -11.49
C ARG A 16 15.61 10.22 -10.47
N GLU A 17 15.23 10.29 -9.21
CA GLU A 17 16.09 9.97 -8.08
C GLU A 17 15.54 8.71 -7.37
N ARG A 18 16.44 7.85 -6.87
CA ARG A 18 16.06 6.67 -6.08
C ARG A 18 16.34 6.97 -4.61
N LEU A 19 15.30 7.41 -3.92
CA LEU A 19 15.37 7.85 -2.54
C LEU A 19 14.33 7.08 -1.71
N GLY A 20 14.64 6.83 -0.44
CA GLY A 20 13.65 6.41 0.54
C GLY A 20 12.69 7.55 0.88
N VAL A 21 11.63 7.27 1.67
CA VAL A 21 10.62 8.30 1.98
C VAL A 21 11.21 9.48 2.75
N ALA A 22 12.08 9.22 3.72
CA ALA A 22 12.71 10.29 4.51
C ALA A 22 13.63 11.19 3.66
N GLU A 23 14.44 10.57 2.79
CA GLU A 23 15.31 11.30 1.86
C GLU A 23 14.49 12.08 0.82
N SER A 24 13.38 11.51 0.34
CA SER A 24 12.46 12.18 -0.59
C SER A 24 11.84 13.42 0.06
N VAL A 25 11.39 13.31 1.31
CA VAL A 25 10.86 14.43 2.09
C VAL A 25 11.89 15.55 2.22
N ASN A 26 13.12 15.21 2.60
CA ASN A 26 14.20 16.20 2.72
C ASN A 26 14.55 16.83 1.36
N ALA A 27 14.63 16.02 0.30
CA ALA A 27 14.92 16.51 -1.04
C ALA A 27 13.83 17.46 -1.56
N LEU A 28 12.55 17.23 -1.21
CA LEU A 28 11.44 18.11 -1.56
C LEU A 28 11.48 19.40 -0.74
N LYS A 29 11.76 19.35 0.57
CA LYS A 29 11.98 20.53 1.42
C LYS A 29 13.11 21.41 0.87
N ASP A 30 14.19 20.79 0.40
CA ASP A 30 15.36 21.45 -0.18
C ASP A 30 15.15 21.88 -1.65
N ARG A 31 13.97 21.63 -2.24
CA ARG A 31 13.64 21.91 -3.65
C ARG A 31 14.58 21.22 -4.65
N ARG A 32 15.13 20.06 -4.28
CA ARG A 32 15.95 19.22 -5.16
C ARG A 32 15.12 18.30 -6.05
N ILE A 33 13.88 18.00 -5.61
CA ILE A 33 12.86 17.30 -6.39
C ILE A 33 11.52 18.05 -6.28
N ASP A 34 10.67 17.88 -7.28
CA ASP A 34 9.35 18.53 -7.35
C ASP A 34 8.23 17.63 -6.85
N ALA A 35 8.41 16.32 -6.93
CA ALA A 35 7.45 15.32 -6.50
C ALA A 35 8.14 14.00 -6.15
N PHE A 36 7.46 13.14 -5.40
CA PHE A 36 7.89 11.76 -5.17
C PHE A 36 6.71 10.81 -5.11
N PHE A 37 6.95 9.55 -5.44
CA PHE A 37 6.03 8.45 -5.21
C PHE A 37 6.44 7.68 -3.96
N TRP A 38 5.44 7.29 -3.19
CA TRP A 38 5.65 6.48 -2.00
C TRP A 38 4.59 5.38 -1.92
N VAL A 39 4.99 4.20 -1.48
CA VAL A 39 4.10 3.09 -1.16
C VAL A 39 4.31 2.73 0.30
N GLY A 40 3.27 2.84 1.10
CA GLY A 40 3.32 2.57 2.54
C GLY A 40 1.93 2.72 3.17
N GLY A 41 1.83 2.40 4.45
CA GLY A 41 0.60 2.55 5.22
C GLY A 41 0.25 4.01 5.52
N LEU A 42 -1.01 4.26 5.82
CA LEU A 42 -1.55 5.58 6.15
C LEU A 42 -1.78 5.72 7.67
N PRO A 43 -1.42 6.86 8.27
CA PRO A 43 -0.57 7.92 7.71
C PRO A 43 0.92 7.54 7.76
N THR A 44 1.69 7.95 6.77
CA THR A 44 3.15 7.82 6.79
C THR A 44 3.77 8.99 7.56
N ALA A 45 4.49 8.72 8.63
CA ALA A 45 5.04 9.75 9.53
C ALA A 45 5.88 10.82 8.81
N ALA A 46 6.76 10.42 7.88
CA ALA A 46 7.59 11.36 7.13
C ALA A 46 6.75 12.31 6.24
N VAL A 47 5.63 11.84 5.68
CA VAL A 47 4.71 12.68 4.88
C VAL A 47 3.91 13.61 5.79
N THR A 48 3.54 13.15 6.98
CA THR A 48 2.90 14.00 8.01
C THR A 48 3.83 15.14 8.42
N ASP A 49 5.10 14.84 8.69
CA ASP A 49 6.13 15.83 9.02
C ASP A 49 6.33 16.85 7.87
N LEU A 50 6.36 16.37 6.64
CA LEU A 50 6.45 17.24 5.47
C LEU A 50 5.27 18.23 5.40
N GLY A 51 4.05 17.75 5.56
CA GLY A 51 2.84 18.59 5.53
C GLY A 51 2.74 19.57 6.71
N ALA A 52 3.38 19.26 7.85
CA ALA A 52 3.47 20.13 9.02
C ALA A 52 4.63 21.13 8.96
N THR A 53 5.53 21.02 7.97
CA THR A 53 6.71 21.88 7.85
C THR A 53 6.29 23.32 7.47
N PRO A 54 6.71 24.37 8.21
CA PRO A 54 6.38 25.76 7.91
C PRO A 54 6.81 26.13 6.48
N ASN A 55 5.95 26.88 5.78
CA ASN A 55 6.17 27.37 4.41
C ASN A 55 6.28 26.27 3.33
N VAL A 56 6.02 25.01 3.66
CA VAL A 56 5.89 23.91 2.70
C VAL A 56 4.40 23.65 2.45
N LYS A 57 4.00 23.68 1.18
CA LYS A 57 2.65 23.27 0.76
C LYS A 57 2.79 22.04 -0.11
N ILE A 58 2.13 20.95 0.29
CA ILE A 58 2.08 19.72 -0.49
C ILE A 58 0.69 19.57 -1.11
N ALA A 59 0.64 18.95 -2.28
CA ALA A 59 -0.59 18.51 -2.91
C ALA A 59 -0.47 17.03 -3.25
N MET A 60 -1.49 16.25 -2.90
CA MET A 60 -1.61 14.87 -3.35
C MET A 60 -2.13 14.86 -4.79
N ILE A 61 -1.50 14.09 -5.64
CA ILE A 61 -1.90 13.92 -7.05
C ILE A 61 -2.79 12.69 -7.16
N ASP A 62 -4.01 12.89 -7.62
CA ASP A 62 -4.93 11.80 -7.91
C ASP A 62 -4.37 10.97 -9.09
N HIS A 63 -4.40 9.65 -8.97
CA HIS A 63 -3.84 8.74 -9.98
C HIS A 63 -4.53 7.36 -9.99
N ALA A 64 -5.77 7.27 -9.51
CA ALA A 64 -6.54 6.03 -9.61
C ALA A 64 -6.97 5.71 -11.05
N ASP A 65 -7.04 6.70 -11.92
CA ASP A 65 -7.39 6.58 -13.33
C ASP A 65 -6.40 5.76 -14.16
N VAL A 66 -5.16 5.61 -13.67
CA VAL A 66 -4.14 4.80 -14.36
C VAL A 66 -4.15 3.32 -13.96
N VAL A 67 -4.97 2.92 -12.98
CA VAL A 67 -5.00 1.54 -12.44
C VAL A 67 -5.30 0.50 -13.52
N GLU A 68 -6.28 0.75 -14.39
CA GLU A 68 -6.61 -0.18 -15.48
C GLU A 68 -5.43 -0.39 -16.42
N LYS A 69 -4.74 0.67 -16.82
CA LYS A 69 -3.55 0.59 -17.68
C LYS A 69 -2.41 -0.13 -16.98
N MET A 70 -2.22 0.12 -15.67
CA MET A 70 -1.22 -0.59 -14.86
C MET A 70 -1.53 -2.08 -14.80
N ASN A 71 -2.78 -2.47 -14.56
CA ASN A 71 -3.18 -3.87 -14.51
C ASN A 71 -3.03 -4.58 -15.87
N ALA A 72 -3.32 -3.91 -16.98
CA ALA A 72 -3.12 -4.46 -18.31
C ALA A 72 -1.64 -4.75 -18.62
N GLN A 73 -0.73 -3.95 -18.07
CA GLN A 73 0.71 -4.07 -18.33
C GLN A 73 1.44 -4.97 -17.30
N TYR A 74 1.02 -4.97 -16.04
CA TYR A 74 1.78 -5.59 -14.94
C TYR A 74 1.02 -6.69 -14.19
N GLY A 75 -0.17 -7.07 -14.69
CA GLY A 75 -1.06 -8.02 -14.02
C GLY A 75 -2.01 -7.34 -13.03
N GLY A 76 -3.10 -8.02 -12.67
CA GLY A 76 -4.22 -7.49 -11.88
C GLY A 76 -3.93 -7.36 -10.38
N ILE A 77 -2.81 -6.73 -10.01
CA ILE A 77 -2.36 -6.56 -8.61
C ILE A 77 -2.64 -5.17 -8.03
N TYR A 78 -3.11 -4.26 -8.87
CA TYR A 78 -3.45 -2.89 -8.45
C TYR A 78 -4.95 -2.74 -8.30
N SER A 79 -5.38 -1.92 -7.34
CA SER A 79 -6.76 -1.50 -7.18
C SER A 79 -6.84 0.00 -6.92
N SER A 80 -8.02 0.57 -7.11
CA SER A 80 -8.26 1.95 -6.74
C SER A 80 -8.53 2.04 -5.24
N GLY A 81 -8.00 3.07 -4.61
CA GLY A 81 -8.22 3.38 -3.20
C GLY A 81 -8.31 4.89 -2.98
N VAL A 82 -8.48 5.28 -1.73
CA VAL A 82 -8.63 6.68 -1.33
C VAL A 82 -7.75 6.97 -0.13
N ILE A 83 -7.03 8.09 -0.19
CA ILE A 83 -6.47 8.72 1.01
C ILE A 83 -7.54 9.71 1.50
N PRO A 84 -8.19 9.46 2.65
CA PRO A 84 -9.24 10.33 3.16
C PRO A 84 -8.74 11.76 3.41
N ALA A 85 -9.60 12.73 3.23
CA ALA A 85 -9.32 14.12 3.61
C ALA A 85 -8.81 14.20 5.05
N LYS A 86 -7.90 15.13 5.31
CA LYS A 86 -7.30 15.34 6.64
C LYS A 86 -6.37 14.22 7.14
N THR A 87 -6.04 13.23 6.31
CA THR A 87 -5.00 12.24 6.65
C THR A 87 -3.65 12.93 6.88
N TYR A 88 -3.35 13.95 6.08
CA TYR A 88 -2.12 14.74 6.20
C TYR A 88 -2.42 16.23 6.42
N PRO A 89 -1.53 16.96 7.11
CA PRO A 89 -1.67 18.42 7.27
C PRO A 89 -1.82 19.11 5.92
N GLY A 90 -2.79 20.00 5.81
CA GLY A 90 -3.08 20.75 4.58
C GLY A 90 -3.91 20.02 3.53
N GLN A 91 -4.16 18.74 3.70
CA GLN A 91 -5.03 17.96 2.80
C GLN A 91 -6.51 18.28 3.08
N THR A 92 -7.21 18.85 2.11
CA THR A 92 -8.59 19.33 2.27
C THR A 92 -9.64 18.43 1.62
N LYS A 93 -9.24 17.54 0.73
CA LYS A 93 -10.13 16.61 -0.01
C LYS A 93 -9.61 15.18 0.03
N ASP A 94 -10.50 14.26 -0.27
CA ASP A 94 -10.13 12.88 -0.57
C ASP A 94 -9.26 12.84 -1.84
N ASN A 95 -8.27 11.94 -1.87
CA ASN A 95 -7.43 11.73 -3.03
C ASN A 95 -7.54 10.30 -3.53
N ALA A 96 -7.93 10.14 -4.79
CA ALA A 96 -8.06 8.85 -5.44
C ALA A 96 -6.68 8.33 -5.91
N ILE A 97 -6.28 7.18 -5.42
CA ILE A 97 -4.95 6.62 -5.61
C ILE A 97 -4.98 5.18 -6.12
N ALA A 98 -3.87 4.76 -6.72
CA ALA A 98 -3.59 3.33 -6.94
C ALA A 98 -3.04 2.72 -5.65
N VAL A 99 -3.57 1.56 -5.27
CA VAL A 99 -3.12 0.80 -4.11
C VAL A 99 -2.66 -0.59 -4.50
N VAL A 100 -1.81 -1.18 -3.66
CA VAL A 100 -1.34 -2.57 -3.76
C VAL A 100 -1.61 -3.27 -2.44
N GLN A 101 -1.85 -4.58 -2.52
CA GLN A 101 -2.05 -5.41 -1.33
C GLN A 101 -0.71 -5.68 -0.63
N ASN A 102 -0.72 -5.61 0.70
CA ASN A 102 0.35 -6.17 1.52
C ASN A 102 0.13 -7.69 1.63
N ILE A 103 1.16 -8.46 1.35
CA ILE A 103 1.10 -9.92 1.39
C ILE A 103 2.09 -10.44 2.42
N LEU A 104 1.58 -11.18 3.41
CA LEU A 104 2.43 -11.92 4.34
C LEU A 104 2.91 -13.20 3.64
N VAL A 105 4.21 -13.34 3.49
CA VAL A 105 4.82 -14.50 2.85
C VAL A 105 5.59 -15.34 3.87
N ALA A 106 5.62 -16.64 3.65
CA ALA A 106 6.36 -17.59 4.46
C ALA A 106 7.14 -18.56 3.57
N ASN A 107 8.13 -19.25 4.13
CA ASN A 107 8.79 -20.33 3.43
C ASN A 107 7.79 -21.48 3.21
N ALA A 108 7.81 -22.08 2.01
CA ALA A 108 6.93 -23.20 1.68
C ALA A 108 7.13 -24.43 2.59
N SER A 109 8.30 -24.57 3.23
CA SER A 109 8.59 -25.63 4.18
C SER A 109 8.15 -25.34 5.62
N MET A 110 7.50 -24.18 5.86
CA MET A 110 6.94 -23.90 7.19
C MET A 110 5.91 -24.97 7.56
N PRO A 111 5.92 -25.54 8.80
CA PRO A 111 4.88 -26.49 9.20
C PRO A 111 3.49 -25.87 9.10
N ASP A 112 2.53 -26.63 8.55
CA ASP A 112 1.15 -26.16 8.34
C ASP A 112 0.51 -25.61 9.61
N GLN A 113 0.77 -26.24 10.76
CA GLN A 113 0.22 -25.78 12.02
C GLN A 113 0.76 -24.42 12.45
N VAL A 114 2.01 -24.10 12.09
CA VAL A 114 2.61 -22.79 12.38
C VAL A 114 1.95 -21.72 11.49
N ALA A 115 1.83 -21.95 10.20
CA ALA A 115 1.15 -21.04 9.29
C ALA A 115 -0.33 -20.82 9.68
N TYR A 116 -1.03 -21.89 10.04
CA TYR A 116 -2.40 -21.83 10.57
C TYR A 116 -2.48 -20.92 11.80
N ASN A 117 -1.60 -21.13 12.78
CA ASN A 117 -1.58 -20.34 14.02
C ASN A 117 -1.25 -18.87 13.78
N ILE A 118 -0.37 -18.56 12.83
CA ILE A 118 -0.04 -17.18 12.44
C ILE A 118 -1.31 -16.48 11.93
N VAL A 119 -1.98 -17.06 10.92
CA VAL A 119 -3.17 -16.47 10.34
C VAL A 119 -4.29 -16.34 11.38
N LYS A 120 -4.50 -17.38 12.19
CA LYS A 120 -5.45 -17.35 13.31
C LYS A 120 -5.16 -16.19 14.26
N THR A 121 -3.91 -16.00 14.66
CA THR A 121 -3.52 -14.94 15.59
C THR A 121 -3.79 -13.55 14.98
N PHE A 122 -3.41 -13.34 13.72
CA PHE A 122 -3.65 -12.06 13.03
C PHE A 122 -5.14 -11.73 12.95
N THR A 123 -5.98 -12.74 12.72
CA THR A 123 -7.43 -12.55 12.58
C THR A 123 -8.11 -12.38 13.94
N GLU A 124 -7.81 -13.25 14.91
CA GLU A 124 -8.51 -13.26 16.20
C GLU A 124 -8.03 -12.15 17.15
N ARG A 125 -6.78 -11.67 16.99
CA ARG A 125 -6.20 -10.58 17.78
C ARG A 125 -6.03 -9.28 16.98
N GLN A 126 -6.82 -9.09 15.92
CA GLN A 126 -6.75 -7.90 15.06
C GLN A 126 -6.77 -6.59 15.85
N LYS A 127 -7.63 -6.49 16.87
CA LYS A 127 -7.74 -5.27 17.69
C LYS A 127 -6.43 -4.86 18.37
N GLU A 128 -5.60 -5.81 18.74
CA GLU A 128 -4.29 -5.54 19.33
C GLU A 128 -3.31 -5.02 18.28
N LEU A 129 -3.41 -5.52 17.06
CA LEU A 129 -2.61 -5.04 15.93
C LEU A 129 -3.04 -3.61 15.53
N VAL A 130 -4.35 -3.34 15.52
CA VAL A 130 -4.90 -2.00 15.25
C VAL A 130 -4.40 -0.97 16.27
N ALA A 131 -4.25 -1.36 17.52
CA ALA A 131 -3.69 -0.48 18.54
C ALA A 131 -2.22 -0.08 18.27
N VAL A 132 -1.50 -0.90 17.49
CA VAL A 132 -0.13 -0.60 17.06
C VAL A 132 -0.11 0.19 15.75
N HIS A 133 -0.96 -0.19 14.78
CA HIS A 133 -1.05 0.48 13.49
C HIS A 133 -2.46 0.35 12.89
N SER A 134 -3.07 1.46 12.52
CA SER A 134 -4.45 1.54 12.02
C SER A 134 -4.71 0.70 10.76
N GLU A 135 -3.72 0.55 9.89
CA GLU A 135 -3.83 -0.29 8.68
C GLU A 135 -4.20 -1.76 8.99
N ALA A 136 -3.97 -2.22 10.24
CA ALA A 136 -4.38 -3.55 10.65
C ALA A 136 -5.91 -3.73 10.67
N GLU A 137 -6.71 -2.66 10.59
CA GLU A 137 -8.14 -2.73 10.36
C GLU A 137 -8.49 -3.47 9.06
N SER A 138 -7.59 -3.42 8.08
CA SER A 138 -7.72 -4.12 6.80
C SER A 138 -7.51 -5.63 6.89
N ILE A 139 -6.99 -6.16 8.01
CA ILE A 139 -6.77 -7.60 8.22
C ILE A 139 -8.11 -8.26 8.58
N THR A 140 -8.92 -8.52 7.58
CA THR A 140 -10.23 -9.17 7.74
C THR A 140 -10.31 -10.42 6.88
N LEU A 141 -11.25 -11.32 7.20
CA LEU A 141 -11.50 -12.51 6.39
C LEU A 141 -11.97 -12.16 4.97
N ASP A 142 -12.71 -11.06 4.82
CA ASP A 142 -13.22 -10.61 3.53
C ASP A 142 -12.18 -9.95 2.66
N ASN A 143 -11.17 -9.33 3.26
CA ASN A 143 -10.11 -8.60 2.57
C ASN A 143 -8.91 -9.48 2.22
N GLN A 144 -9.12 -10.76 1.98
CA GLN A 144 -8.04 -11.68 1.56
C GLN A 144 -7.96 -11.77 0.04
N LEU A 145 -6.75 -11.70 -0.50
CA LEU A 145 -6.49 -11.83 -1.93
C LEU A 145 -6.71 -13.29 -2.37
N ARG A 146 -7.87 -13.57 -2.97
CA ARG A 146 -8.28 -14.94 -3.36
C ARG A 146 -7.99 -15.27 -4.82
N LYS A 147 -7.85 -14.24 -5.66
CA LYS A 147 -7.59 -14.37 -7.10
C LYS A 147 -6.33 -13.58 -7.46
N ASN A 148 -5.66 -14.04 -8.50
CA ASN A 148 -4.45 -13.38 -9.02
C ASN A 148 -3.33 -13.24 -7.95
N THR A 149 -3.25 -14.20 -7.04
CA THR A 149 -2.12 -14.25 -6.09
C THR A 149 -0.83 -14.51 -6.86
N PRO A 150 0.23 -13.75 -6.61
CA PRO A 150 1.51 -13.95 -7.30
C PRO A 150 2.22 -15.24 -6.87
N ILE A 151 1.83 -15.81 -5.74
CA ILE A 151 2.34 -17.05 -5.15
C ILE A 151 1.16 -17.86 -4.58
N PRO A 152 1.26 -19.18 -4.50
CA PRO A 152 0.20 -20.01 -3.93
C PRO A 152 0.01 -19.75 -2.43
N TRP A 153 -1.18 -20.00 -1.94
CA TRP A 153 -1.46 -20.00 -0.51
C TRP A 153 -0.71 -21.13 0.19
N HIS A 154 -0.23 -20.85 1.40
CA HIS A 154 0.32 -21.89 2.27
C HIS A 154 -0.82 -22.79 2.77
N PRO A 155 -0.67 -24.16 2.72
CA PRO A 155 -1.77 -25.07 3.08
C PRO A 155 -2.36 -24.82 4.48
N GLY A 156 -1.51 -24.51 5.46
CA GLY A 156 -1.98 -24.16 6.81
C GLY A 156 -2.82 -22.89 6.88
N ALA A 157 -2.47 -21.87 6.07
CA ALA A 157 -3.25 -20.63 5.98
C ALA A 157 -4.60 -20.87 5.28
N GLU A 158 -4.57 -21.58 4.15
CA GLU A 158 -5.78 -21.96 3.40
C GLU A 158 -6.77 -22.74 4.29
N ARG A 159 -6.28 -23.73 5.05
CA ARG A 159 -7.10 -24.50 6.00
C ARG A 159 -7.84 -23.59 6.99
N TYR A 160 -7.15 -22.60 7.59
CA TYR A 160 -7.79 -21.66 8.51
C TYR A 160 -8.90 -20.87 7.84
N PHE A 161 -8.65 -20.34 6.63
CA PHE A 161 -9.65 -19.56 5.91
C PHE A 161 -10.87 -20.38 5.51
N VAL A 162 -10.66 -21.61 5.03
CA VAL A 162 -11.76 -22.54 4.68
C VAL A 162 -12.60 -22.88 5.91
N GLU A 163 -11.99 -23.16 7.07
CA GLU A 163 -12.70 -23.41 8.33
C GLU A 163 -13.54 -22.20 8.78
N ARG A 164 -13.17 -20.99 8.37
CA ARG A 164 -13.92 -19.74 8.65
C ARG A 164 -14.92 -19.37 7.54
N GLY A 165 -15.15 -20.26 6.58
CA GLY A 165 -16.12 -20.08 5.51
C GLY A 165 -15.65 -19.18 4.36
N VAL A 166 -14.37 -18.84 4.32
CA VAL A 166 -13.78 -18.09 3.20
C VAL A 166 -13.64 -19.04 2.01
N LYS A 167 -14.23 -18.68 0.87
CA LYS A 167 -14.04 -19.42 -0.39
C LYS A 167 -12.70 -19.03 -0.98
N MET A 168 -11.77 -19.97 -1.01
CA MET A 168 -10.41 -19.81 -1.59
C MET A 168 -10.44 -20.07 -3.11
#